data_adfa606e08bb6c829a4d823c28424fb3
#
_entry.id   adfa606e08bb6c829a4d823c28424fb3
#
_cell.length_a   1.000
_cell.length_b   1.000
_cell.length_c   1.000
_cell.angle_alpha   90.00
_cell.angle_beta   90.00
_cell.angle_gamma   90.00
#
_symmetry.space_group_name_H-M   'P 1'
#
loop_
_entity.id
_entity.type
_entity.pdbx_description
1 polymer ?
#
loop_
_entity_poly.entity_id
_entity_poly.type
_entity_poly.pdbx_seq_one_letter_code
_entity_poly.pdbx_strand_id
1 'polypeptide(L)'
;MTSKLALFPDQRDLKAGVYQSLRSSDAVLAQACTGFGKSALAVDFCLDAVKHNKTVTINVPRRELARQMGQTLAKYGLQHGFIASGIRPNPFAPIQVALTESLARRLDRVHKSDLLITDECHVGGESLTKIVNTWKGSKRKLIGLSATPRRMDGKGMDTWFDDMVCGPQMRWLIDNGRLNQYKVVVSDEALKQAQAAGASEEEIDRAMFGDAVETYRQHSLGLRTLVFCRTIRHAEDVARHYTENGIPSAAISSKTSDEDMQRILLAFAKREILCLMNVQVASFGWDLGQLTGMDATVECVQMLRFSSSLPLYMQIAGRFLRVGERVSVFIDHTGVIFEHGLPCAHREWTLEGELKGEGEAKENLIPTRQCPIAEGGCGMVHKPSPACPKCGRVYEVRDLKIDQVESDMVMLTPEEFSAVAKGERRLQGQAQTFEDLLALEKRRGNANGWAERVWTGRGNNGYGLRERRVKWQLANK
;
A
#
# COMPACT_ATOMS: atom_id res chain seq x y z
N MET A 1 -23.64 -25.61 -12.89
CA MET A 1 -22.98 -26.37 -11.81
C MET A 1 -22.26 -25.36 -10.90
N THR A 2 -22.65 -25.27 -9.62
CA THR A 2 -21.95 -24.42 -8.64
C THR A 2 -20.60 -25.04 -8.34
N SER A 3 -19.51 -24.31 -8.59
CA SER A 3 -18.17 -24.81 -8.27
C SER A 3 -18.02 -24.95 -6.75
N LYS A 4 -17.50 -26.08 -6.28
CA LYS A 4 -17.22 -26.29 -4.86
C LYS A 4 -16.00 -25.45 -4.47
N LEU A 5 -16.15 -24.56 -3.50
CA LEU A 5 -15.00 -23.81 -2.96
C LEU A 5 -14.07 -24.78 -2.22
N ALA A 6 -12.81 -24.81 -2.59
CA ALA A 6 -11.79 -25.57 -1.91
C ALA A 6 -10.74 -24.62 -1.35
N LEU A 7 -10.65 -24.53 -0.05
CA LEU A 7 -9.58 -23.78 0.62
C LEU A 7 -8.28 -24.60 0.61
N PHE A 8 -7.16 -23.89 0.46
CA PHE A 8 -5.84 -24.48 0.68
C PHE A 8 -5.62 -24.84 2.16
N PRO A 9 -4.66 -25.73 2.48
CA PRO A 9 -4.39 -26.12 3.87
C PRO A 9 -4.17 -24.94 4.81
N ASP A 10 -3.31 -24.02 4.43
CA ASP A 10 -2.98 -22.80 5.17
C ASP A 10 -4.20 -21.86 5.40
N GLN A 11 -5.13 -21.83 4.45
CA GLN A 11 -6.40 -21.09 4.63
C GLN A 11 -7.33 -21.78 5.62
N ARG A 12 -7.37 -23.13 5.61
CA ARG A 12 -8.15 -23.91 6.58
C ARG A 12 -7.58 -23.74 7.99
N ASP A 13 -6.27 -23.72 8.12
CA ASP A 13 -5.60 -23.54 9.42
C ASP A 13 -5.89 -22.15 9.99
N LEU A 14 -5.79 -21.09 9.18
CA LEU A 14 -6.17 -19.73 9.59
C LEU A 14 -7.65 -19.67 9.99
N LYS A 15 -8.56 -20.28 9.21
CA LYS A 15 -9.99 -20.36 9.53
C LYS A 15 -10.25 -21.06 10.85
N ALA A 16 -9.58 -22.19 11.09
CA ALA A 16 -9.70 -22.96 12.33
C ALA A 16 -9.23 -22.12 13.54
N GLY A 17 -8.11 -21.41 13.41
CA GLY A 17 -7.62 -20.48 14.42
C GLY A 17 -8.63 -19.37 14.73
N VAL A 18 -9.23 -18.76 13.70
CA VAL A 18 -10.28 -17.74 13.88
C VAL A 18 -11.49 -18.30 14.64
N TYR A 19 -11.97 -19.50 14.28
CA TYR A 19 -13.08 -20.13 15.02
C TYR A 19 -12.71 -20.48 16.45
N GLN A 20 -11.48 -20.91 16.69
CA GLN A 20 -11.00 -21.16 18.05
C GLN A 20 -11.00 -19.87 18.89
N SER A 21 -10.47 -18.77 18.35
CA SER A 21 -10.45 -17.47 19.01
C SER A 21 -11.86 -16.93 19.26
N LEU A 22 -12.81 -17.10 18.32
CA LEU A 22 -14.19 -16.67 18.47
C LEU A 22 -14.98 -17.41 19.57
N ARG A 23 -14.43 -18.47 20.19
CA ARG A 23 -15.05 -19.13 21.36
C ARG A 23 -14.95 -18.26 22.62
N SER A 24 -13.87 -17.50 22.76
CA SER A 24 -13.58 -16.61 23.89
C SER A 24 -13.71 -15.12 23.59
N SER A 25 -13.73 -14.77 22.30
CA SER A 25 -13.76 -13.37 21.81
C SER A 25 -14.99 -13.11 20.95
N ASP A 26 -15.46 -11.88 20.89
CA ASP A 26 -16.57 -11.51 20.01
C ASP A 26 -16.07 -10.93 18.68
N ALA A 27 -14.86 -10.38 18.63
CA ALA A 27 -14.27 -9.76 17.46
C ALA A 27 -12.83 -10.24 17.25
N VAL A 28 -12.57 -10.91 16.13
CA VAL A 28 -11.25 -11.47 15.79
C VAL A 28 -10.74 -10.92 14.47
N LEU A 29 -9.50 -10.47 14.46
CA LEU A 29 -8.81 -10.07 13.24
C LEU A 29 -8.04 -11.26 12.65
N ALA A 30 -8.38 -11.67 11.44
CA ALA A 30 -7.59 -12.60 10.65
C ALA A 30 -6.58 -11.81 9.81
N GLN A 31 -5.33 -11.80 10.23
CA GLN A 31 -4.25 -11.23 9.44
C GLN A 31 -3.82 -12.24 8.37
N ALA A 32 -3.89 -11.84 7.10
CA ALA A 32 -3.43 -12.64 5.99
C ALA A 32 -2.86 -11.75 4.89
N CYS A 33 -1.61 -11.99 4.48
CA CYS A 33 -0.92 -11.14 3.53
C CYS A 33 -1.66 -11.02 2.19
N THR A 34 -1.33 -10.00 1.41
CA THR A 34 -1.93 -9.80 0.08
C THR A 34 -1.61 -11.00 -0.81
N GLY A 35 -2.60 -11.48 -1.57
CA GLY A 35 -2.45 -12.68 -2.39
C GLY A 35 -2.78 -14.00 -1.68
N PHE A 36 -2.98 -14.02 -0.37
CA PHE A 36 -3.36 -15.22 0.39
C PHE A 36 -4.72 -15.80 -0.03
N GLY A 37 -5.63 -14.98 -0.53
CA GLY A 37 -6.99 -15.38 -0.89
C GLY A 37 -8.04 -15.05 0.18
N LYS A 38 -7.92 -13.90 0.84
CA LYS A 38 -8.87 -13.40 1.85
C LYS A 38 -10.34 -13.44 1.39
N SER A 39 -10.61 -13.11 0.11
CA SER A 39 -11.97 -13.17 -0.44
C SER A 39 -12.54 -14.59 -0.47
N ALA A 40 -11.72 -15.61 -0.78
CA ALA A 40 -12.15 -17.01 -0.71
C ALA A 40 -12.46 -17.40 0.74
N LEU A 41 -11.63 -16.97 1.68
CA LEU A 41 -11.86 -17.19 3.11
C LEU A 41 -13.17 -16.52 3.59
N ALA A 42 -13.44 -15.28 3.15
CA ALA A 42 -14.70 -14.59 3.46
C ALA A 42 -15.93 -15.36 2.94
N VAL A 43 -15.87 -15.86 1.70
CA VAL A 43 -16.93 -16.68 1.11
C VAL A 43 -17.12 -18.00 1.88
N ASP A 44 -16.04 -18.61 2.33
CA ASP A 44 -16.11 -19.88 3.08
C ASP A 44 -16.70 -19.68 4.48
N PHE A 45 -16.43 -18.57 5.15
CA PHE A 45 -17.17 -18.17 6.37
C PHE A 45 -18.67 -17.98 6.10
N CYS A 46 -19.04 -17.40 4.93
CA CYS A 46 -20.44 -17.27 4.54
C CYS A 46 -21.11 -18.62 4.29
N LEU A 47 -20.43 -19.56 3.64
CA LEU A 47 -20.93 -20.91 3.41
C LEU A 47 -21.24 -21.61 4.75
N ASP A 48 -20.35 -21.51 5.72
CA ASP A 48 -20.57 -22.09 7.05
C ASP A 48 -21.75 -21.41 7.77
N ALA A 49 -21.81 -20.08 7.73
CA ALA A 49 -22.89 -19.34 8.39
C ALA A 49 -24.26 -19.71 7.81
N VAL A 50 -24.40 -19.70 6.47
CA VAL A 50 -25.66 -20.07 5.79
C VAL A 50 -26.05 -21.52 6.07
N LYS A 51 -25.08 -22.46 6.10
CA LYS A 51 -25.33 -23.85 6.47
C LYS A 51 -25.92 -24.00 7.88
N HIS A 52 -25.62 -23.07 8.77
CA HIS A 52 -26.14 -23.04 10.14
C HIS A 52 -27.32 -22.06 10.31
N ASN A 53 -27.96 -21.65 9.20
CA ASN A 53 -29.09 -20.70 9.19
C ASN A 53 -28.75 -19.35 9.85
N LYS A 54 -27.48 -18.90 9.69
CA LYS A 54 -26.98 -17.61 10.20
C LYS A 54 -26.91 -16.60 9.08
N THR A 55 -27.16 -15.33 9.43
CA THR A 55 -27.06 -14.21 8.52
C THR A 55 -25.67 -13.58 8.58
N VAL A 56 -25.20 -13.04 7.45
CA VAL A 56 -23.88 -12.41 7.32
C VAL A 56 -23.97 -11.03 6.70
N THR A 57 -23.22 -10.09 7.23
CA THR A 57 -22.93 -8.83 6.56
C THR A 57 -21.45 -8.80 6.22
N ILE A 58 -21.11 -8.64 4.93
CA ILE A 58 -19.74 -8.42 4.47
C ILE A 58 -19.59 -6.93 4.22
N ASN A 59 -18.76 -6.27 5.03
CA ASN A 59 -18.46 -4.85 4.90
C ASN A 59 -17.17 -4.67 4.10
N VAL A 60 -17.21 -3.82 3.09
CA VAL A 60 -16.05 -3.50 2.21
C VAL A 60 -15.93 -1.98 2.02
N PRO A 61 -14.69 -1.45 1.88
CA PRO A 61 -14.50 0.01 1.81
C PRO A 61 -14.84 0.63 0.45
N ARG A 62 -14.87 -0.15 -0.64
CA ARG A 62 -15.02 0.38 -2.00
C ARG A 62 -16.08 -0.36 -2.82
N ARG A 63 -16.67 0.35 -3.77
CA ARG A 63 -17.75 -0.16 -4.64
C ARG A 63 -17.29 -1.33 -5.52
N GLU A 64 -16.07 -1.26 -6.04
CA GLU A 64 -15.45 -2.30 -6.85
C GLU A 64 -15.31 -3.60 -6.08
N LEU A 65 -14.87 -3.51 -4.81
CA LEU A 65 -14.79 -4.67 -3.91
C LEU A 65 -16.18 -5.25 -3.61
N ALA A 66 -17.20 -4.41 -3.46
CA ALA A 66 -18.57 -4.89 -3.26
C ALA A 66 -19.06 -5.67 -4.48
N ARG A 67 -18.82 -5.17 -5.69
CA ARG A 67 -19.17 -5.87 -6.94
C ARG A 67 -18.43 -7.20 -7.07
N GLN A 68 -17.11 -7.21 -6.84
CA GLN A 68 -16.29 -8.42 -6.89
C GLN A 68 -16.73 -9.46 -5.86
N MET A 69 -17.03 -9.03 -4.64
CA MET A 69 -17.55 -9.92 -3.60
C MET A 69 -18.90 -10.52 -4.00
N GLY A 70 -19.82 -9.70 -4.53
CA GLY A 70 -21.11 -10.19 -5.03
C GLY A 70 -20.95 -11.20 -6.17
N GLN A 71 -20.07 -10.94 -7.14
CA GLN A 71 -19.77 -11.90 -8.23
C GLN A 71 -19.19 -13.21 -7.68
N THR A 72 -18.31 -13.11 -6.69
CA THR A 72 -17.71 -14.30 -6.05
C THR A 72 -18.78 -15.10 -5.31
N LEU A 73 -19.63 -14.46 -4.53
CA LEU A 73 -20.74 -15.13 -3.85
C LEU A 73 -21.68 -15.82 -4.86
N ALA A 74 -22.05 -15.15 -5.95
CA ALA A 74 -22.89 -15.72 -7.00
C ALA A 74 -22.25 -16.96 -7.66
N LYS A 75 -20.94 -16.93 -7.92
CA LYS A 75 -20.17 -18.06 -8.47
C LYS A 75 -20.32 -19.32 -7.62
N TYR A 76 -20.42 -19.16 -6.29
CA TYR A 76 -20.60 -20.26 -5.34
C TYR A 76 -22.07 -20.52 -4.96
N GLY A 77 -23.02 -19.90 -5.67
CA GLY A 77 -24.45 -20.11 -5.48
C GLY A 77 -25.03 -19.48 -4.20
N LEU A 78 -24.33 -18.54 -3.60
CA LEU A 78 -24.77 -17.85 -2.39
C LEU A 78 -25.68 -16.66 -2.72
N GLN A 79 -26.92 -16.72 -2.25
CA GLN A 79 -27.86 -15.61 -2.37
C GLN A 79 -27.40 -14.44 -1.52
N HIS A 80 -27.36 -13.25 -2.13
CA HIS A 80 -26.92 -12.04 -1.45
C HIS A 80 -27.68 -10.81 -1.88
N GLY A 81 -27.67 -9.78 -1.05
CA GLY A 81 -28.14 -8.43 -1.32
C GLY A 81 -27.03 -7.40 -1.15
N PHE A 82 -27.34 -6.13 -1.42
CA PHE A 82 -26.38 -5.05 -1.28
C PHE A 82 -26.92 -3.93 -0.40
N ILE A 83 -26.04 -3.41 0.46
CA ILE A 83 -26.24 -2.16 1.22
C ILE A 83 -25.34 -1.10 0.61
N ALA A 84 -25.72 -0.58 -0.56
CA ALA A 84 -24.96 0.40 -1.32
C ALA A 84 -25.92 1.33 -2.08
N SER A 85 -25.51 2.58 -2.29
CA SER A 85 -26.31 3.53 -3.10
C SER A 85 -26.25 3.13 -4.58
N GLY A 86 -27.38 3.24 -5.30
CA GLY A 86 -27.45 2.95 -6.73
C GLY A 86 -27.46 1.46 -7.10
N ILE A 87 -27.55 0.55 -6.13
CA ILE A 87 -27.76 -0.88 -6.35
C ILE A 87 -29.12 -1.28 -5.77
N ARG A 88 -29.91 -2.07 -6.53
CA ARG A 88 -31.21 -2.55 -6.05
C ARG A 88 -31.03 -3.41 -4.80
N PRO A 89 -31.68 -3.09 -3.68
CA PRO A 89 -31.54 -3.85 -2.46
C PRO A 89 -32.27 -5.19 -2.54
N ASN A 90 -31.72 -6.20 -1.87
CA ASN A 90 -32.40 -7.44 -1.53
C ASN A 90 -32.25 -7.70 -0.03
N PRO A 91 -33.08 -7.08 0.82
CA PRO A 91 -32.90 -7.13 2.27
C PRO A 91 -33.19 -8.49 2.89
N PHE A 92 -33.85 -9.41 2.15
CA PHE A 92 -34.20 -10.73 2.62
C PHE A 92 -33.13 -11.79 2.35
N ALA A 93 -32.10 -11.45 1.59
CA ALA A 93 -30.98 -12.36 1.35
C ALA A 93 -30.20 -12.61 2.65
N PRO A 94 -29.76 -13.86 2.91
CA PRO A 94 -29.04 -14.21 4.12
C PRO A 94 -27.66 -13.54 4.23
N ILE A 95 -27.11 -13.09 3.11
CA ILE A 95 -25.84 -12.38 3.02
C ILE A 95 -26.08 -10.99 2.48
N GLN A 96 -25.52 -9.97 3.14
CA GLN A 96 -25.55 -8.57 2.68
C GLN A 96 -24.13 -8.10 2.42
N VAL A 97 -23.83 -7.63 1.21
CA VAL A 97 -22.57 -6.97 0.89
C VAL A 97 -22.76 -5.46 1.06
N ALA A 98 -22.05 -4.86 1.97
CA ALA A 98 -22.23 -3.48 2.39
C ALA A 98 -21.01 -2.62 2.08
N LEU A 99 -21.22 -1.42 1.55
CA LEU A 99 -20.20 -0.37 1.53
C LEU A 99 -20.12 0.26 2.92
N THR A 100 -18.90 0.41 3.45
CA THR A 100 -18.63 0.96 4.79
C THR A 100 -19.41 2.24 5.05
N GLU A 101 -19.33 3.23 4.17
CA GLU A 101 -20.05 4.49 4.31
C GLU A 101 -21.57 4.33 4.24
N SER A 102 -22.06 3.43 3.40
CA SER A 102 -23.51 3.18 3.25
C SER A 102 -24.07 2.45 4.46
N LEU A 103 -23.32 1.52 5.02
CA LEU A 103 -23.69 0.79 6.22
C LEU A 103 -23.69 1.70 7.45
N ALA A 104 -22.62 2.49 7.64
CA ALA A 104 -22.50 3.41 8.75
C ALA A 104 -23.63 4.44 8.84
N ARG A 105 -24.17 4.88 7.68
CA ARG A 105 -25.32 5.82 7.61
C ARG A 105 -26.68 5.17 7.82
N ARG A 106 -26.77 3.83 7.85
CA ARG A 106 -28.03 3.08 7.88
C ARG A 106 -28.10 2.07 9.02
N LEU A 107 -27.23 2.20 10.03
CA LEU A 107 -27.14 1.28 11.17
C LEU A 107 -28.46 1.14 11.94
N ASP A 108 -29.30 2.16 11.95
CA ASP A 108 -30.64 2.19 12.53
C ASP A 108 -31.69 1.42 11.71
N ARG A 109 -31.47 1.23 10.41
CA ARG A 109 -32.46 0.71 9.44
C ARG A 109 -32.11 -0.66 8.88
N VAL A 110 -30.85 -1.12 9.06
CA VAL A 110 -30.43 -2.42 8.55
C VAL A 110 -30.55 -3.50 9.63
N HIS A 111 -30.94 -4.69 9.20
CA HIS A 111 -30.90 -5.85 10.08
C HIS A 111 -29.44 -6.18 10.46
N LYS A 112 -29.18 -6.33 11.74
CA LYS A 112 -27.86 -6.69 12.25
C LYS A 112 -27.69 -8.21 12.14
N SER A 113 -26.86 -8.65 11.22
CA SER A 113 -26.56 -10.05 10.98
C SER A 113 -25.88 -10.73 12.18
N ASP A 114 -25.95 -12.07 12.24
CA ASP A 114 -25.27 -12.87 13.26
C ASP A 114 -23.74 -12.74 13.17
N LEU A 115 -23.21 -12.61 11.94
CA LEU A 115 -21.80 -12.45 11.66
C LEU A 115 -21.56 -11.18 10.82
N LEU A 116 -20.64 -10.34 11.26
CA LEU A 116 -20.06 -9.26 10.46
C LEU A 116 -18.67 -9.67 10.00
N ILE A 117 -18.42 -9.65 8.69
CA ILE A 117 -17.09 -9.78 8.12
C ILE A 117 -16.69 -8.42 7.57
N THR A 118 -15.56 -7.86 7.98
CA THR A 118 -15.07 -6.60 7.45
C THR A 118 -13.76 -6.82 6.71
N ASP A 119 -13.81 -6.68 5.37
CA ASP A 119 -12.62 -6.84 4.53
C ASP A 119 -11.88 -5.50 4.39
N GLU A 120 -10.55 -5.58 4.24
CA GLU A 120 -9.62 -4.44 4.24
C GLU A 120 -9.90 -3.46 5.41
N CYS A 121 -10.12 -4.01 6.60
CA CYS A 121 -10.59 -3.26 7.76
C CYS A 121 -9.64 -2.12 8.18
N HIS A 122 -8.36 -2.17 7.81
CA HIS A 122 -7.39 -1.11 8.07
C HIS A 122 -7.74 0.25 7.42
N VAL A 123 -8.64 0.27 6.42
CA VAL A 123 -9.06 1.48 5.70
C VAL A 123 -10.26 2.17 6.38
N GLY A 124 -10.96 1.51 7.28
CA GLY A 124 -12.34 1.84 7.66
C GLY A 124 -12.58 3.13 8.48
N GLY A 125 -11.59 3.72 9.12
CA GLY A 125 -11.73 4.99 9.87
C GLY A 125 -12.89 5.05 10.86
N GLU A 126 -13.50 6.23 11.01
CA GLU A 126 -14.64 6.47 11.93
C GLU A 126 -15.90 5.69 11.54
N SER A 127 -16.17 5.53 10.26
CA SER A 127 -17.32 4.79 9.77
C SER A 127 -17.27 3.33 10.21
N LEU A 128 -16.10 2.69 10.12
CA LEU A 128 -15.92 1.34 10.61
C LEU A 128 -16.01 1.27 12.14
N THR A 129 -15.49 2.25 12.86
CA THR A 129 -15.64 2.33 14.32
C THR A 129 -17.11 2.30 14.73
N LYS A 130 -17.97 3.06 14.07
CA LYS A 130 -19.44 3.06 14.34
C LYS A 130 -20.05 1.68 14.07
N ILE A 131 -19.66 1.04 12.96
CA ILE A 131 -20.15 -0.29 12.58
C ILE A 131 -19.73 -1.32 13.64
N VAL A 132 -18.44 -1.39 13.97
CA VAL A 132 -17.88 -2.33 14.94
C VAL A 132 -18.56 -2.19 16.29
N ASN A 133 -18.68 -0.97 16.80
CA ASN A 133 -19.34 -0.70 18.10
C ASN A 133 -20.80 -1.14 18.12
N THR A 134 -21.47 -1.17 16.96
CA THR A 134 -22.85 -1.62 16.85
C THR A 134 -22.95 -3.15 16.92
N TRP A 135 -21.93 -3.89 16.50
CA TRP A 135 -21.90 -5.37 16.54
C TRP A 135 -21.29 -5.92 17.83
N LYS A 136 -20.25 -5.28 18.39
CA LYS A 136 -19.62 -5.72 19.66
C LYS A 136 -20.62 -5.70 20.82
N GLY A 137 -20.48 -6.66 21.73
CA GLY A 137 -21.30 -6.76 22.93
C GLY A 137 -22.73 -7.25 22.75
N SER A 138 -23.09 -7.78 21.56
CA SER A 138 -24.47 -8.15 21.21
C SER A 138 -24.67 -9.64 20.96
N LYS A 139 -23.79 -10.52 21.45
CA LYS A 139 -23.74 -11.97 21.15
C LYS A 139 -23.55 -12.29 19.67
N ARG A 140 -23.18 -11.29 18.86
CA ARG A 140 -22.83 -11.43 17.46
C ARG A 140 -21.33 -11.55 17.33
N LYS A 141 -20.89 -12.16 16.23
CA LYS A 141 -19.46 -12.32 15.97
C LYS A 141 -19.00 -11.38 14.86
N LEU A 142 -17.75 -10.94 14.99
CA LEU A 142 -17.11 -10.05 14.04
C LEU A 142 -15.77 -10.66 13.62
N ILE A 143 -15.54 -10.71 12.30
CA ILE A 143 -14.27 -11.14 11.72
C ILE A 143 -13.73 -9.99 10.89
N GLY A 144 -12.54 -9.49 11.24
CA GLY A 144 -11.76 -8.58 10.41
C GLY A 144 -10.84 -9.34 9.47
N LEU A 145 -10.70 -8.88 8.25
CA LEU A 145 -9.70 -9.37 7.30
C LEU A 145 -8.78 -8.23 6.91
N SER A 146 -7.48 -8.40 7.09
CA SER A 146 -6.48 -7.41 6.67
C SER A 146 -5.15 -8.07 6.33
N ALA A 147 -4.45 -7.50 5.34
CA ALA A 147 -3.06 -7.87 5.08
C ALA A 147 -2.11 -7.16 6.05
N THR A 148 -2.49 -5.97 6.49
CA THR A 148 -1.71 -5.11 7.37
C THR A 148 -2.60 -4.68 8.53
N PRO A 149 -2.45 -5.26 9.71
CA PRO A 149 -3.28 -4.95 10.88
C PRO A 149 -2.86 -3.63 11.54
N ARG A 150 -2.89 -2.56 10.74
CA ARG A 150 -2.52 -1.20 11.13
C ARG A 150 -3.45 -0.23 10.41
N ARG A 151 -4.07 0.65 11.17
CA ARG A 151 -4.98 1.66 10.61
C ARG A 151 -4.21 2.69 9.79
N MET A 152 -4.90 3.30 8.82
CA MET A 152 -4.33 4.37 8.00
C MET A 152 -3.95 5.63 8.81
N ASP A 153 -4.56 5.82 9.99
CA ASP A 153 -4.27 6.92 10.93
C ASP A 153 -3.14 6.56 11.94
N GLY A 154 -2.45 5.45 11.74
CA GLY A 154 -1.35 4.98 12.59
C GLY A 154 -1.75 4.37 13.92
N LYS A 155 -3.06 4.31 14.24
CA LYS A 155 -3.57 3.69 15.48
C LYS A 155 -3.62 2.17 15.34
N GLY A 156 -3.65 1.49 16.48
CA GLY A 156 -3.90 0.06 16.56
C GLY A 156 -5.35 -0.32 16.20
N MET A 157 -5.60 -1.60 16.16
CA MET A 157 -6.92 -2.19 15.90
C MET A 157 -7.52 -2.86 17.16
N ASP A 158 -6.84 -2.78 18.30
CA ASP A 158 -7.24 -3.28 19.62
C ASP A 158 -8.61 -2.77 20.08
N THR A 159 -8.98 -1.54 19.69
CA THR A 159 -10.32 -1.00 19.93
C THR A 159 -11.42 -1.69 19.13
N TRP A 160 -11.08 -2.33 18.01
CA TRP A 160 -12.04 -3.00 17.14
C TRP A 160 -12.08 -4.50 17.35
N PHE A 161 -10.94 -5.12 17.62
CA PHE A 161 -10.79 -6.57 17.74
C PHE A 161 -10.24 -6.93 19.11
N ASP A 162 -10.70 -8.08 19.63
CA ASP A 162 -10.32 -8.59 20.95
C ASP A 162 -9.12 -9.53 20.83
N ASP A 163 -8.91 -10.14 19.66
CA ASP A 163 -7.84 -11.08 19.38
C ASP A 163 -7.44 -11.04 17.91
N MET A 164 -6.25 -11.54 17.59
CA MET A 164 -5.72 -11.60 16.23
C MET A 164 -5.11 -12.97 15.96
N VAL A 165 -5.51 -13.54 14.81
CA VAL A 165 -4.92 -14.78 14.27
C VAL A 165 -4.15 -14.46 13.01
N CYS A 166 -2.85 -14.75 13.01
CA CYS A 166 -1.97 -14.51 11.87
C CYS A 166 -1.88 -15.74 10.96
N GLY A 167 -2.08 -15.52 9.68
CA GLY A 167 -1.75 -16.49 8.63
C GLY A 167 -0.24 -16.54 8.35
N PRO A 168 0.19 -17.39 7.40
CA PRO A 168 1.59 -17.52 7.04
C PRO A 168 2.16 -16.22 6.49
N GLN A 169 3.46 -16.01 6.72
CA GLN A 169 4.22 -14.90 6.19
C GLN A 169 4.33 -15.00 4.65
N MET A 170 4.52 -13.86 3.99
CA MET A 170 4.61 -13.81 2.53
C MET A 170 5.75 -14.69 1.98
N ARG A 171 6.89 -14.77 2.67
CA ARG A 171 8.01 -15.65 2.29
C ARG A 171 7.58 -17.11 2.24
N TRP A 172 6.83 -17.58 3.25
CA TRP A 172 6.32 -18.94 3.27
C TRP A 172 5.40 -19.23 2.08
N LEU A 173 4.54 -18.26 1.69
CA LEU A 173 3.68 -18.43 0.53
C LEU A 173 4.46 -18.51 -0.78
N ILE A 174 5.55 -17.75 -0.91
CA ILE A 174 6.46 -17.81 -2.06
C ILE A 174 7.13 -19.19 -2.10
N ASP A 175 7.69 -19.64 -0.99
CA ASP A 175 8.42 -20.92 -0.90
C ASP A 175 7.51 -22.14 -1.14
N ASN A 176 6.21 -22.01 -0.87
CA ASN A 176 5.20 -23.05 -1.13
C ASN A 176 4.43 -22.84 -2.44
N GLY A 177 4.91 -21.99 -3.35
CA GLY A 177 4.33 -21.79 -4.68
C GLY A 177 2.93 -21.14 -4.69
N ARG A 178 2.52 -20.50 -3.58
CA ARG A 178 1.25 -19.78 -3.43
C ARG A 178 1.35 -18.33 -3.91
N LEU A 179 2.55 -17.80 -3.94
CA LEU A 179 2.93 -16.53 -4.53
C LEU A 179 4.13 -16.72 -5.43
N ASN A 180 4.31 -15.82 -6.38
CA ASN A 180 5.37 -15.90 -7.35
C ASN A 180 6.73 -15.53 -6.75
N GLN A 181 7.79 -16.11 -7.29
CA GLN A 181 9.16 -15.63 -7.10
C GLN A 181 9.32 -14.26 -7.74
N TYR A 182 10.20 -13.44 -7.21
CA TYR A 182 10.41 -12.11 -7.76
C TYR A 182 11.87 -11.66 -7.68
N LYS A 183 12.21 -10.71 -8.53
CA LYS A 183 13.48 -9.99 -8.53
C LYS A 183 13.22 -8.54 -8.14
N VAL A 184 14.22 -7.91 -7.57
CA VAL A 184 14.20 -6.49 -7.22
C VAL A 184 15.22 -5.78 -8.08
N VAL A 185 14.81 -4.67 -8.67
CA VAL A 185 15.68 -3.75 -9.42
C VAL A 185 15.62 -2.42 -8.71
N VAL A 186 16.73 -1.92 -8.27
CA VAL A 186 16.85 -0.63 -7.56
C VAL A 186 17.87 0.25 -8.24
N SER A 187 17.65 1.55 -8.23
CA SER A 187 18.63 2.52 -8.71
C SER A 187 19.77 2.63 -7.69
N ASP A 188 21.02 2.60 -8.17
CA ASP A 188 22.18 2.95 -7.35
C ASP A 188 22.07 4.39 -6.83
N GLU A 189 21.47 5.26 -7.62
CA GLU A 189 21.15 6.64 -7.25
C GLU A 189 20.02 6.72 -6.24
N ALA A 190 18.99 5.85 -6.34
CA ALA A 190 17.97 5.71 -5.29
C ALA A 190 18.56 5.13 -4.00
N LEU A 191 19.57 4.25 -4.08
CA LEU A 191 20.39 3.86 -2.93
C LEU A 191 21.13 5.06 -2.33
N LYS A 192 21.74 5.90 -3.16
CA LYS A 192 22.46 7.12 -2.74
C LYS A 192 21.48 8.20 -2.26
N GLN A 193 20.28 8.31 -2.83
CA GLN A 193 19.27 9.32 -2.50
C GLN A 193 18.33 8.93 -1.37
N ALA A 194 18.01 7.66 -1.17
CA ALA A 194 17.55 7.17 0.13
C ALA A 194 18.57 7.51 1.24
N GLN A 195 19.79 7.79 0.81
CA GLN A 195 20.90 8.29 1.62
C GLN A 195 20.97 9.82 1.69
N ALA A 196 20.45 10.58 0.66
CA ALA A 196 20.54 12.04 0.53
C ALA A 196 19.24 12.80 0.86
N ALA A 197 18.38 12.27 1.74
CA ALA A 197 17.07 12.84 2.07
C ALA A 197 17.12 14.24 2.71
N GLY A 198 17.63 15.20 1.95
CA GLY A 198 17.49 16.64 2.16
C GLY A 198 16.93 17.32 0.93
N ALA A 199 16.69 16.55 -0.15
CA ALA A 199 16.11 17.06 -1.39
C ALA A 199 14.60 17.34 -1.21
N SER A 200 14.10 18.39 -1.86
CA SER A 200 12.67 18.65 -1.95
C SER A 200 11.97 17.50 -2.70
N GLU A 201 10.67 17.29 -2.44
CA GLU A 201 9.89 16.28 -3.18
C GLU A 201 9.98 16.47 -4.70
N GLU A 202 10.17 17.69 -5.19
CA GLU A 202 10.35 18.02 -6.61
C GLU A 202 11.73 17.61 -7.15
N GLU A 203 12.76 17.68 -6.33
CA GLU A 203 14.11 17.21 -6.67
C GLU A 203 14.21 15.69 -6.64
N ILE A 204 13.51 15.08 -5.71
CA ILE A 204 13.32 13.63 -5.66
C ILE A 204 12.58 13.16 -6.93
N ASP A 205 11.48 13.81 -7.31
CA ASP A 205 10.76 13.48 -8.54
C ASP A 205 11.66 13.59 -9.79
N ARG A 206 12.51 14.60 -9.90
CA ARG A 206 13.43 14.77 -11.05
C ARG A 206 14.49 13.68 -11.12
N ALA A 207 15.03 13.28 -10.00
CA ALA A 207 16.03 12.24 -9.93
C ALA A 207 15.45 10.82 -10.16
N MET A 208 14.17 10.63 -9.87
CA MET A 208 13.44 9.37 -10.10
C MET A 208 13.10 9.10 -11.57
N PHE A 209 13.13 10.11 -12.43
CA PHE A 209 12.87 9.98 -13.87
C PHE A 209 14.06 9.42 -14.66
N GLY A 210 15.16 9.09 -13.99
CA GLY A 210 16.23 8.34 -14.60
C GLY A 210 15.64 7.16 -15.32
N ASP A 211 15.75 7.19 -16.58
CA ASP A 211 15.33 6.28 -17.62
C ASP A 211 14.37 5.13 -17.23
N ALA A 212 13.14 5.50 -16.79
CA ALA A 212 12.10 4.52 -16.46
C ALA A 212 11.79 3.60 -17.67
N VAL A 213 11.92 4.13 -18.89
CA VAL A 213 11.76 3.41 -20.16
C VAL A 213 12.90 2.44 -20.37
N GLU A 214 14.14 2.89 -20.18
CA GLU A 214 15.30 2.04 -20.38
C GLU A 214 15.37 0.92 -19.33
N THR A 215 15.07 1.25 -18.07
CA THR A 215 14.93 0.24 -17.02
C THR A 215 13.86 -0.80 -17.36
N TYR A 216 12.72 -0.36 -17.92
CA TYR A 216 11.70 -1.29 -18.40
C TYR A 216 12.25 -2.19 -19.51
N ARG A 217 12.97 -1.64 -20.48
CA ARG A 217 13.57 -2.39 -21.59
C ARG A 217 14.57 -3.44 -21.10
N GLN A 218 15.41 -3.08 -20.15
CA GLN A 218 16.46 -3.96 -19.63
C GLN A 218 15.93 -5.06 -18.72
N HIS A 219 14.92 -4.78 -17.88
CA HIS A 219 14.54 -5.67 -16.80
C HIS A 219 13.14 -6.27 -16.90
N SER A 220 12.25 -5.67 -17.68
CA SER A 220 10.84 -6.08 -17.74
C SER A 220 10.21 -6.01 -19.13
N LEU A 221 11.01 -6.00 -20.18
CA LEU A 221 10.52 -5.91 -21.55
C LEU A 221 9.48 -7.00 -21.85
N GLY A 222 8.31 -6.58 -22.34
CA GLY A 222 7.18 -7.46 -22.66
C GLY A 222 6.41 -7.98 -21.46
N LEU A 223 6.77 -7.61 -20.23
CA LEU A 223 5.97 -7.89 -19.04
C LEU A 223 4.80 -6.88 -18.90
N ARG A 224 3.64 -7.37 -18.45
CA ARG A 224 2.55 -6.48 -18.03
C ARG A 224 2.96 -5.72 -16.79
N THR A 225 3.29 -4.45 -16.97
CA THR A 225 3.87 -3.59 -15.95
C THR A 225 2.86 -2.57 -15.43
N LEU A 226 2.67 -2.56 -14.11
CA LEU A 226 1.87 -1.55 -13.44
C LEU A 226 2.81 -0.47 -12.88
N VAL A 227 2.69 0.75 -13.37
CA VAL A 227 3.54 1.88 -12.98
C VAL A 227 2.79 2.77 -12.00
N PHE A 228 3.34 2.99 -10.82
CA PHE A 228 2.75 3.83 -9.78
C PHE A 228 3.29 5.25 -9.88
N CYS A 229 2.42 6.18 -10.26
CA CYS A 229 2.72 7.59 -10.43
C CYS A 229 2.14 8.44 -9.31
N ARG A 230 2.71 9.64 -9.10
CA ARG A 230 2.34 10.55 -8.01
C ARG A 230 1.07 11.36 -8.31
N THR A 231 0.96 11.91 -9.51
CA THR A 231 -0.15 12.74 -9.95
C THR A 231 -0.75 12.24 -11.27
N ILE A 232 -1.95 12.68 -11.60
CA ILE A 232 -2.62 12.31 -12.85
C ILE A 232 -1.80 12.81 -14.03
N ARG A 233 -1.35 14.08 -14.00
CA ARG A 233 -0.49 14.67 -15.05
C ARG A 233 0.79 13.84 -15.21
N HIS A 234 1.46 13.49 -14.12
CA HIS A 234 2.63 12.65 -14.14
C HIS A 234 2.36 11.28 -14.83
N ALA A 235 1.24 10.62 -14.52
CA ALA A 235 0.88 9.36 -15.15
C ALA A 235 0.63 9.51 -16.66
N GLU A 236 -0.02 10.60 -17.07
CA GLU A 236 -0.27 10.92 -18.49
C GLU A 236 1.03 11.21 -19.23
N ASP A 237 1.95 11.98 -18.64
CA ASP A 237 3.25 12.32 -19.22
C ASP A 237 4.14 11.08 -19.37
N VAL A 238 4.20 10.22 -18.33
CA VAL A 238 4.95 8.96 -18.37
C VAL A 238 4.35 8.03 -19.44
N ALA A 239 3.01 7.88 -19.51
CA ALA A 239 2.36 7.03 -20.51
C ALA A 239 2.68 7.50 -21.93
N ARG A 240 2.67 8.82 -22.17
CA ARG A 240 3.05 9.41 -23.46
C ARG A 240 4.50 9.10 -23.79
N HIS A 241 5.42 9.31 -22.86
CA HIS A 241 6.85 9.06 -23.04
C HIS A 241 7.15 7.58 -23.38
N TYR A 242 6.49 6.63 -22.68
CA TYR A 242 6.60 5.21 -23.03
C TYR A 242 6.09 4.92 -24.44
N THR A 243 4.94 5.49 -24.82
CA THR A 243 4.34 5.30 -26.16
C THR A 243 5.23 5.88 -27.26
N GLU A 244 5.80 7.07 -27.08
CA GLU A 244 6.75 7.70 -28.01
C GLU A 244 8.02 6.86 -28.17
N ASN A 245 8.39 6.09 -27.15
CA ASN A 245 9.50 5.14 -27.17
C ASN A 245 9.11 3.73 -27.66
N GLY A 246 7.93 3.56 -28.27
CA GLY A 246 7.47 2.31 -28.88
C GLY A 246 6.94 1.27 -27.88
N ILE A 247 6.65 1.65 -26.64
CA ILE A 247 6.05 0.79 -25.62
C ILE A 247 4.58 1.15 -25.46
N PRO A 248 3.63 0.30 -25.92
CA PRO A 248 2.21 0.57 -25.80
C PRO A 248 1.79 0.79 -24.33
N SER A 249 1.30 1.99 -24.01
CA SER A 249 1.04 2.40 -22.65
C SER A 249 -0.24 3.22 -22.52
N ALA A 250 -0.85 3.20 -21.35
CA ALA A 250 -2.00 4.04 -21.01
C ALA A 250 -1.94 4.48 -19.55
N ALA A 251 -2.65 5.58 -19.24
CA ALA A 251 -2.81 6.06 -17.87
C ALA A 251 -4.25 5.86 -17.39
N ILE A 252 -4.42 5.47 -16.12
CA ILE A 252 -5.70 5.39 -15.43
C ILE A 252 -5.68 6.18 -14.13
N SER A 253 -6.80 6.81 -13.83
CA SER A 253 -6.98 7.63 -12.62
C SER A 253 -8.44 7.62 -12.15
N SER A 254 -8.72 8.32 -11.06
CA SER A 254 -10.08 8.54 -10.59
C SER A 254 -10.98 9.33 -11.57
N LYS A 255 -10.38 9.94 -12.59
CA LYS A 255 -11.09 10.69 -13.65
C LYS A 255 -11.40 9.82 -14.89
N THR A 256 -10.84 8.62 -14.98
CA THR A 256 -11.09 7.70 -16.09
C THR A 256 -12.53 7.19 -16.00
N SER A 257 -13.30 7.29 -17.09
CA SER A 257 -14.67 6.78 -17.14
C SER A 257 -14.72 5.26 -16.96
N ASP A 258 -15.85 4.72 -16.49
CA ASP A 258 -16.01 3.27 -16.31
C ASP A 258 -15.81 2.52 -17.65
N GLU A 259 -16.27 3.09 -18.76
CA GLU A 259 -16.12 2.50 -20.12
C GLU A 259 -14.66 2.48 -20.57
N ASP A 260 -13.96 3.61 -20.43
CA ASP A 260 -12.53 3.69 -20.77
C ASP A 260 -11.69 2.80 -19.87
N MET A 261 -12.01 2.76 -18.58
CA MET A 261 -11.36 1.86 -17.63
C MET A 261 -11.45 0.41 -18.09
N GLN A 262 -12.68 -0.04 -18.44
CA GLN A 262 -12.89 -1.41 -18.91
C GLN A 262 -12.11 -1.69 -20.20
N ARG A 263 -12.14 -0.76 -21.18
CA ARG A 263 -11.41 -0.87 -22.44
C ARG A 263 -9.91 -0.98 -22.23
N ILE A 264 -9.35 -0.09 -21.40
CA ILE A 264 -7.90 -0.07 -21.10
C ILE A 264 -7.48 -1.35 -20.36
N LEU A 265 -8.26 -1.81 -19.39
CA LEU A 265 -7.95 -3.03 -18.65
C LEU A 265 -8.00 -4.28 -19.53
N LEU A 266 -8.94 -4.37 -20.45
CA LEU A 266 -9.01 -5.46 -21.43
C LEU A 266 -7.79 -5.44 -22.37
N ALA A 267 -7.41 -4.28 -22.89
CA ALA A 267 -6.22 -4.11 -23.72
C ALA A 267 -4.93 -4.48 -22.97
N PHE A 268 -4.84 -4.11 -21.69
CA PHE A 268 -3.72 -4.49 -20.82
C PHE A 268 -3.69 -6.01 -20.54
N ALA A 269 -4.84 -6.63 -20.30
CA ALA A 269 -4.93 -8.09 -20.13
C ALA A 269 -4.50 -8.84 -21.39
N LYS A 270 -4.86 -8.34 -22.57
CA LYS A 270 -4.48 -8.91 -23.89
C LYS A 270 -3.06 -8.59 -24.33
N ARG A 271 -2.29 -7.80 -23.58
CA ARG A 271 -0.95 -7.29 -23.94
C ARG A 271 -0.94 -6.32 -25.14
N GLU A 272 -2.08 -5.76 -25.50
CA GLU A 272 -2.17 -4.64 -26.45
C GLU A 272 -1.60 -3.35 -25.83
N ILE A 273 -1.71 -3.24 -24.50
CA ILE A 273 -1.02 -2.30 -23.64
C ILE A 273 -0.08 -3.10 -22.73
N LEU A 274 1.18 -2.69 -22.64
CA LEU A 274 2.20 -3.36 -21.82
C LEU A 274 2.44 -2.65 -20.49
N CYS A 275 2.37 -1.32 -20.48
CA CYS A 275 2.58 -0.52 -19.28
C CYS A 275 1.33 0.29 -18.95
N LEU A 276 0.83 0.11 -17.73
CA LEU A 276 -0.34 0.80 -17.22
C LEU A 276 0.05 1.73 -16.06
N MET A 277 0.07 3.03 -16.35
CA MET A 277 0.34 4.06 -15.36
C MET A 277 -0.90 4.32 -14.54
N ASN A 278 -0.74 4.38 -13.21
CA ASN A 278 -1.88 4.59 -12.33
C ASN A 278 -1.60 5.55 -11.19
N VAL A 279 -2.67 6.25 -10.75
CA VAL A 279 -2.65 7.10 -9.57
C VAL A 279 -3.69 6.60 -8.60
N GLN A 280 -3.27 5.84 -7.59
CA GLN A 280 -4.10 5.30 -6.50
C GLN A 280 -5.23 4.32 -6.89
N VAL A 281 -5.53 4.15 -8.17
CA VAL A 281 -6.65 3.31 -8.64
C VAL A 281 -6.36 1.83 -8.38
N ALA A 282 -5.18 1.36 -8.77
CA ALA A 282 -4.78 -0.04 -8.63
C ALA A 282 -4.24 -0.40 -7.24
N SER A 283 -4.39 0.48 -6.23
CA SER A 283 -3.83 0.28 -4.89
C SER A 283 -4.64 -0.70 -4.04
N PHE A 284 -5.97 -0.62 -4.06
CA PHE A 284 -6.84 -1.36 -3.13
C PHE A 284 -7.83 -2.24 -3.89
N GLY A 285 -7.83 -3.54 -3.58
CA GLY A 285 -8.85 -4.48 -4.07
C GLY A 285 -8.91 -4.70 -5.58
N TRP A 286 -7.89 -4.27 -6.32
CA TRP A 286 -7.83 -4.36 -7.77
C TRP A 286 -7.25 -5.71 -8.21
N ASP A 287 -7.96 -6.41 -9.08
CA ASP A 287 -7.59 -7.72 -9.62
C ASP A 287 -7.85 -7.74 -11.11
N LEU A 288 -6.79 -7.79 -11.92
CA LEU A 288 -6.90 -7.74 -13.37
C LEU A 288 -7.73 -8.92 -13.92
N GLY A 289 -7.48 -10.13 -13.42
CA GLY A 289 -8.21 -11.31 -13.85
C GLY A 289 -9.70 -11.23 -13.55
N GLN A 290 -10.06 -10.81 -12.34
CA GLN A 290 -11.47 -10.64 -11.95
C GLN A 290 -12.16 -9.49 -12.70
N LEU A 291 -11.45 -8.38 -12.93
CA LEU A 291 -11.99 -7.20 -13.60
C LEU A 291 -12.26 -7.44 -15.10
N THR A 292 -11.43 -8.26 -15.73
CA THR A 292 -11.49 -8.53 -17.17
C THR A 292 -12.12 -9.87 -17.52
N GLY A 293 -12.27 -10.77 -16.55
CA GLY A 293 -12.69 -12.16 -16.78
C GLY A 293 -11.64 -13.01 -17.50
N MET A 294 -10.41 -12.51 -17.65
CA MET A 294 -9.29 -13.18 -18.34
C MET A 294 -8.30 -13.75 -17.33
N ASP A 295 -7.61 -14.82 -17.69
CA ASP A 295 -6.45 -15.29 -16.91
C ASP A 295 -5.24 -14.37 -17.16
N ALA A 296 -5.21 -13.27 -16.44
CA ALA A 296 -4.21 -12.24 -16.59
C ALA A 296 -3.73 -11.70 -15.24
N THR A 297 -2.42 -11.63 -15.08
CA THR A 297 -1.76 -11.11 -13.87
C THR A 297 -0.83 -9.95 -14.21
N VAL A 298 -0.57 -9.07 -13.24
CA VAL A 298 0.52 -8.10 -13.30
C VAL A 298 1.83 -8.85 -13.06
N GLU A 299 2.81 -8.67 -13.92
CA GLU A 299 4.10 -9.38 -13.88
C GLU A 299 5.23 -8.47 -13.36
N CYS A 300 5.08 -7.16 -13.51
CA CYS A 300 6.04 -6.18 -13.04
C CYS A 300 5.32 -5.02 -12.36
N VAL A 301 5.93 -4.50 -11.31
CA VAL A 301 5.57 -3.21 -10.71
C VAL A 301 6.77 -2.27 -10.80
N GLN A 302 6.52 -1.05 -11.25
CA GLN A 302 7.51 0.02 -11.30
C GLN A 302 7.05 1.19 -10.43
N MET A 303 7.88 1.55 -9.46
CA MET A 303 7.60 2.61 -8.50
C MET A 303 8.24 3.93 -8.96
N LEU A 304 7.42 4.86 -9.44
CA LEU A 304 7.77 6.25 -9.70
C LEU A 304 7.14 7.20 -8.67
N ARG A 305 6.74 6.64 -7.55
CA ARG A 305 6.17 7.35 -6.41
C ARG A 305 6.69 6.76 -5.12
N PHE A 306 7.30 7.61 -4.30
CA PHE A 306 7.62 7.24 -2.91
C PHE A 306 6.35 7.09 -2.07
N SER A 307 6.34 6.17 -1.13
CA SER A 307 5.27 6.01 -0.16
C SER A 307 5.82 5.65 1.21
N SER A 308 5.53 6.47 2.21
CA SER A 308 5.80 6.14 3.62
C SER A 308 4.75 5.21 4.25
N SER A 309 3.69 4.86 3.51
CA SER A 309 2.62 3.99 3.98
C SER A 309 2.95 2.52 3.74
N LEU A 310 3.30 1.78 4.80
CA LEU A 310 3.51 0.34 4.75
C LEU A 310 2.28 -0.43 4.22
N PRO A 311 1.01 -0.14 4.62
CA PRO A 311 -0.15 -0.80 4.05
C PRO A 311 -0.24 -0.63 2.53
N LEU A 312 -0.01 0.58 2.02
CA LEU A 312 -0.03 0.83 0.58
C LEU A 312 1.09 0.06 -0.14
N TYR A 313 2.32 0.07 0.40
CA TYR A 313 3.44 -0.69 -0.13
C TYR A 313 3.14 -2.19 -0.21
N MET A 314 2.61 -2.77 0.87
CA MET A 314 2.26 -4.20 0.91
C MET A 314 1.14 -4.56 -0.06
N GLN A 315 0.21 -3.67 -0.31
CA GLN A 315 -0.84 -3.89 -1.31
C GLN A 315 -0.31 -3.82 -2.74
N ILE A 316 0.59 -2.88 -3.02
CA ILE A 316 1.30 -2.80 -4.30
C ILE A 316 2.09 -4.09 -4.55
N ALA A 317 2.84 -4.55 -3.55
CA ALA A 317 3.57 -5.80 -3.62
C ALA A 317 2.67 -7.01 -3.96
N GLY A 318 1.49 -7.08 -3.36
CA GLY A 318 0.53 -8.13 -3.65
C GLY A 318 -0.02 -8.14 -5.08
N ARG A 319 0.20 -7.09 -5.89
CA ARG A 319 -0.28 -7.06 -7.28
C ARG A 319 0.59 -7.90 -8.20
N PHE A 320 1.90 -7.86 -8.04
CA PHE A 320 2.84 -8.56 -8.93
C PHE A 320 3.27 -9.94 -8.41
N LEU A 321 2.98 -10.27 -7.16
CA LEU A 321 3.34 -11.57 -6.58
C LEU A 321 2.33 -12.69 -6.85
N ARG A 322 1.31 -12.46 -7.67
CA ARG A 322 0.39 -13.52 -8.06
C ARG A 322 1.08 -14.55 -8.93
N VAL A 323 0.78 -15.82 -8.69
CA VAL A 323 1.35 -16.93 -9.45
C VAL A 323 1.09 -16.73 -10.95
N GLY A 324 2.14 -16.80 -11.74
CA GLY A 324 2.14 -16.65 -13.19
C GLY A 324 3.28 -17.45 -13.79
N GLU A 325 3.38 -17.42 -15.12
CA GLU A 325 4.39 -18.18 -15.85
C GLU A 325 5.81 -17.62 -15.72
N ARG A 326 5.94 -16.34 -15.38
CA ARG A 326 7.22 -15.62 -15.37
C ARG A 326 7.55 -15.15 -13.95
N VAL A 327 8.84 -15.10 -13.62
CA VAL A 327 9.34 -14.47 -12.41
C VAL A 327 8.93 -13.00 -12.40
N SER A 328 8.32 -12.55 -11.32
CA SER A 328 7.87 -11.17 -11.18
C SER A 328 9.04 -10.20 -10.98
N VAL A 329 8.85 -8.95 -11.36
CA VAL A 329 9.88 -7.91 -11.21
C VAL A 329 9.32 -6.73 -10.41
N PHE A 330 10.08 -6.28 -9.43
CA PHE A 330 9.81 -5.06 -8.69
C PHE A 330 10.89 -4.04 -8.98
N ILE A 331 10.54 -2.95 -9.67
CA ILE A 331 11.46 -1.87 -10.03
C ILE A 331 11.19 -0.68 -9.11
N ASP A 332 12.15 -0.33 -8.29
CA ASP A 332 12.06 0.76 -7.33
C ASP A 332 12.99 1.91 -7.71
N HIS A 333 12.43 2.96 -8.30
CA HIS A 333 13.15 4.21 -8.59
C HIS A 333 13.18 5.17 -7.39
N THR A 334 12.49 4.82 -6.30
CA THR A 334 12.17 5.76 -5.21
C THR A 334 12.85 5.42 -3.90
N GLY A 335 13.48 4.25 -3.82
CA GLY A 335 14.06 3.76 -2.58
C GLY A 335 13.02 3.33 -1.52
N VAL A 336 11.75 3.14 -1.91
CA VAL A 336 10.68 2.72 -0.99
C VAL A 336 10.99 1.39 -0.29
N ILE A 337 11.78 0.54 -0.93
CA ILE A 337 12.23 -0.74 -0.38
C ILE A 337 13.19 -0.57 0.81
N PHE A 338 13.94 0.55 0.87
CA PHE A 338 14.82 0.85 2.01
C PHE A 338 14.03 1.36 3.21
N GLU A 339 12.88 2.01 2.97
CA GLU A 339 11.96 2.44 4.03
C GLU A 339 11.23 1.24 4.65
N HIS A 340 10.70 0.35 3.81
CA HIS A 340 9.80 -0.72 4.24
C HIS A 340 10.42 -2.12 4.26
N GLY A 341 11.63 -2.28 3.74
CA GLY A 341 12.24 -3.60 3.52
C GLY A 341 11.59 -4.37 2.35
N LEU A 342 12.09 -5.58 2.10
CA LEU A 342 11.51 -6.44 1.06
C LEU A 342 10.03 -6.75 1.32
N PRO A 343 9.21 -6.92 0.27
CA PRO A 343 7.82 -7.36 0.43
C PRO A 343 7.68 -8.61 1.29
N CYS A 344 8.57 -9.59 1.11
CA CYS A 344 8.59 -10.85 1.86
C CYS A 344 9.33 -10.78 3.20
N ALA A 345 9.81 -9.63 3.64
CA ALA A 345 10.46 -9.49 4.94
C ALA A 345 9.53 -9.95 6.07
N HIS A 346 10.10 -10.60 7.07
CA HIS A 346 9.35 -11.00 8.25
C HIS A 346 8.81 -9.78 8.99
N ARG A 347 7.53 -9.81 9.35
CA ARG A 347 6.87 -8.73 10.10
C ARG A 347 6.10 -9.30 11.26
N GLU A 348 6.37 -8.80 12.44
CA GLU A 348 5.58 -9.08 13.63
C GLU A 348 4.40 -8.13 13.69
N TRP A 349 3.20 -8.69 13.64
CA TRP A 349 1.97 -7.92 13.68
C TRP A 349 1.35 -7.98 15.07
N THR A 350 0.87 -6.84 15.56
CA THR A 350 0.13 -6.73 16.81
C THR A 350 -1.16 -5.93 16.61
N LEU A 351 -2.10 -6.01 17.55
CA LEU A 351 -3.33 -5.22 17.51
C LEU A 351 -3.10 -3.77 17.97
N GLU A 352 -2.08 -3.53 18.78
CA GLU A 352 -1.81 -2.23 19.40
C GLU A 352 -1.30 -1.17 18.43
N GLY A 353 -0.88 -1.57 17.23
CA GLY A 353 -0.30 -0.68 16.23
C GLY A 353 1.21 -0.53 16.37
N GLU A 354 1.77 0.67 16.11
CA GLU A 354 3.21 0.90 16.30
C GLU A 354 3.56 0.79 17.78
N LEU A 355 4.44 -0.15 18.12
CA LEU A 355 5.08 -0.16 19.44
C LEU A 355 5.83 1.16 19.62
N LYS A 356 5.64 1.84 20.75
CA LYS A 356 6.41 3.02 21.14
C LYS A 356 7.90 2.67 21.10
N GLY A 357 8.62 3.19 20.11
CA GLY A 357 10.04 2.90 19.86
C GLY A 357 10.37 2.60 18.41
N GLU A 358 9.41 2.20 17.57
CA GLU A 358 9.58 2.11 16.11
C GLU A 358 9.01 3.38 15.44
N GLY A 359 9.75 4.46 15.53
CA GLY A 359 9.41 5.73 14.92
C GLY A 359 8.52 6.58 15.82
N GLU A 360 9.14 7.48 16.59
CA GLU A 360 8.46 8.69 17.05
C GLU A 360 7.67 9.27 15.88
N ALA A 361 6.43 9.64 16.15
CA ALA A 361 5.50 10.22 15.21
C ALA A 361 6.27 11.10 14.21
N LYS A 362 6.36 10.66 12.95
CA LYS A 362 6.52 11.61 11.86
C LYS A 362 5.31 12.52 12.05
N GLU A 363 5.50 13.66 12.69
CA GLU A 363 4.55 14.74 12.63
C GLU A 363 4.07 14.74 11.19
N ASN A 364 2.77 14.67 11.00
CA ASN A 364 2.16 14.92 9.70
C ASN A 364 2.56 16.35 9.35
N LEU A 365 3.73 16.50 8.75
CA LEU A 365 4.18 17.75 8.18
C LEU A 365 3.16 18.03 7.10
N ILE A 366 2.17 18.82 7.47
CA ILE A 366 1.26 19.41 6.50
C ILE A 366 2.20 20.11 5.51
N PRO A 367 2.24 19.70 4.24
CA PRO A 367 3.12 20.34 3.28
C PRO A 367 2.93 21.85 3.40
N THR A 368 3.98 22.58 3.71
CA THR A 368 3.93 24.03 3.80
C THR A 368 4.83 24.59 2.73
N ARG A 369 4.38 25.68 2.11
CA ARG A 369 5.16 26.45 1.14
C ARG A 369 5.46 27.82 1.72
N GLN A 370 6.71 28.27 1.63
CA GLN A 370 7.07 29.64 1.96
C GLN A 370 7.02 30.51 0.70
N CYS A 371 6.35 31.63 0.80
CA CYS A 371 6.35 32.63 -0.26
C CYS A 371 7.75 33.21 -0.41
N PRO A 372 8.45 33.03 -1.57
CA PRO A 372 9.89 33.29 -1.69
C PRO A 372 10.20 34.82 -1.63
N ILE A 373 10.90 35.25 -0.57
CA ILE A 373 11.29 36.65 -0.36
C ILE A 373 12.26 37.08 -1.43
N ALA A 374 13.21 36.21 -1.82
CA ALA A 374 14.22 36.52 -2.86
C ALA A 374 13.62 36.83 -4.23
N GLU A 375 12.38 36.43 -4.49
CA GLU A 375 11.65 36.66 -5.72
C GLU A 375 10.53 37.69 -5.55
N GLY A 376 10.58 38.54 -4.53
CA GLY A 376 9.58 39.59 -4.27
C GLY A 376 8.30 39.06 -3.55
N GLY A 377 8.36 37.91 -2.93
CA GLY A 377 7.30 37.38 -2.11
C GLY A 377 7.32 37.90 -0.67
N CYS A 378 6.28 37.58 0.12
CA CYS A 378 6.10 38.16 1.46
C CYS A 378 6.63 37.28 2.61
N GLY A 379 7.30 36.16 2.31
CA GLY A 379 7.86 35.25 3.32
C GLY A 379 6.84 34.42 4.10
N MET A 380 5.52 34.56 3.82
CA MET A 380 4.49 33.82 4.54
C MET A 380 4.61 32.32 4.28
N VAL A 381 4.57 31.52 5.34
CA VAL A 381 4.45 30.05 5.25
C VAL A 381 2.97 29.70 5.26
N HIS A 382 2.51 28.93 4.26
CA HIS A 382 1.12 28.55 4.08
C HIS A 382 1.01 27.17 3.43
N LYS A 383 -0.18 26.55 3.47
CA LYS A 383 -0.46 25.32 2.73
C LYS A 383 -0.26 25.54 1.23
N PRO A 384 0.19 24.52 0.46
CA PRO A 384 0.31 24.64 -0.98
C PRO A 384 -0.99 25.15 -1.61
N SER A 385 -0.89 26.25 -2.33
CA SER A 385 -2.00 26.86 -3.06
C SER A 385 -1.46 27.48 -4.34
N PRO A 386 -2.29 27.68 -5.39
CA PRO A 386 -1.85 28.29 -6.65
C PRO A 386 -1.32 29.73 -6.49
N ALA A 387 -1.73 30.40 -5.42
CA ALA A 387 -1.26 31.76 -5.10
C ALA A 387 -1.06 31.92 -3.58
N CYS A 388 -0.15 32.83 -3.19
CA CYS A 388 0.06 33.17 -1.79
C CYS A 388 -1.20 33.83 -1.20
N PRO A 389 -1.78 33.31 -0.11
CA PRO A 389 -3.00 33.85 0.47
C PRO A 389 -2.80 35.24 1.12
N LYS A 390 -1.56 35.67 1.36
CA LYS A 390 -1.26 36.97 1.96
C LYS A 390 -1.00 38.06 0.94
N CYS A 391 -0.15 37.83 -0.08
CA CYS A 391 0.25 38.83 -1.05
C CYS A 391 -0.30 38.58 -2.46
N GLY A 392 -1.08 37.54 -2.67
CA GLY A 392 -1.68 37.22 -3.98
C GLY A 392 -0.70 36.75 -5.06
N ARG A 393 0.60 36.60 -4.73
CA ARG A 393 1.59 36.12 -5.69
C ARG A 393 1.18 34.77 -6.25
N VAL A 394 0.97 34.68 -7.56
CA VAL A 394 0.73 33.44 -8.27
C VAL A 394 2.06 32.70 -8.43
N TYR A 395 2.04 31.42 -8.09
CA TYR A 395 3.20 30.56 -8.29
C TYR A 395 3.16 30.00 -9.71
N GLU A 396 4.21 30.25 -10.47
CA GLU A 396 4.34 29.67 -11.80
C GLU A 396 4.33 28.15 -11.71
N VAL A 397 3.43 27.52 -12.43
CA VAL A 397 3.49 26.09 -12.71
C VAL A 397 4.62 25.94 -13.74
N ARG A 398 5.84 25.68 -13.27
CA ARG A 398 6.94 25.35 -14.18
C ARG A 398 6.54 24.07 -14.92
N ASP A 399 6.49 24.13 -16.23
CA ASP A 399 6.45 22.93 -17.05
C ASP A 399 7.74 22.15 -16.75
N LEU A 400 7.57 21.06 -16.02
CA LEU A 400 8.66 20.14 -15.69
C LEU A 400 9.13 19.52 -16.99
N LYS A 401 10.21 20.07 -17.57
CA LYS A 401 11.01 19.31 -18.53
C LYS A 401 11.54 18.10 -17.75
N ILE A 402 11.28 16.93 -18.27
CA ILE A 402 11.83 15.67 -17.76
C ILE A 402 13.32 15.71 -18.11
N ASP A 403 14.15 16.17 -17.19
CA ASP A 403 15.59 16.03 -17.32
C ASP A 403 15.92 14.57 -16.96
N GLN A 404 16.35 13.81 -17.96
CA GLN A 404 16.81 12.43 -17.76
C GLN A 404 18.12 12.48 -16.97
N VAL A 405 18.11 11.85 -15.81
CA VAL A 405 19.34 11.53 -15.07
C VAL A 405 19.67 10.08 -15.39
N GLU A 406 20.74 9.85 -16.13
CA GLU A 406 21.28 8.51 -16.31
C GLU A 406 21.65 7.94 -14.94
N SER A 407 20.99 6.90 -14.51
CA SER A 407 21.31 6.16 -13.29
C SER A 407 21.46 4.68 -13.58
N ASP A 408 22.55 4.09 -13.11
CA ASP A 408 22.77 2.65 -13.21
C ASP A 408 21.79 1.92 -12.27
N MET A 409 20.93 1.10 -12.85
CA MET A 409 20.00 0.26 -12.12
C MET A 409 20.63 -1.09 -11.81
N VAL A 410 20.62 -1.50 -10.56
CA VAL A 410 21.20 -2.76 -10.11
C VAL A 410 20.09 -3.76 -9.79
N MET A 411 20.21 -4.96 -10.38
CA MET A 411 19.33 -6.07 -10.03
C MET A 411 19.90 -6.82 -8.82
N LEU A 412 19.09 -6.94 -7.78
CA LEU A 412 19.44 -7.66 -6.56
C LEU A 412 18.48 -8.83 -6.34
N THR A 413 19.01 -9.95 -5.88
CA THR A 413 18.21 -11.00 -5.29
C THR A 413 17.72 -10.58 -3.90
N PRO A 414 16.64 -11.17 -3.36
CA PRO A 414 16.22 -10.91 -1.98
C PRO A 414 17.32 -11.16 -0.95
N GLU A 415 18.21 -12.15 -1.19
CA GLU A 415 19.34 -12.50 -0.35
C GLU A 415 20.41 -11.42 -0.38
N GLU A 416 20.78 -10.93 -1.57
CA GLU A 416 21.76 -9.85 -1.76
C GLU A 416 21.25 -8.55 -1.14
N PHE A 417 19.97 -8.18 -1.37
CA PHE A 417 19.36 -7.03 -0.70
C PHE A 417 19.41 -7.17 0.82
N SER A 418 19.07 -8.35 1.35
CA SER A 418 19.12 -8.60 2.79
C SER A 418 20.53 -8.47 3.35
N ALA A 419 21.55 -8.87 2.59
CA ALA A 419 22.95 -8.73 2.98
C ALA A 419 23.38 -7.24 3.01
N VAL A 420 22.99 -6.46 2.00
CA VAL A 420 23.24 -5.01 1.96
C VAL A 420 22.54 -4.31 3.12
N ALA A 421 21.25 -4.60 3.34
CA ALA A 421 20.46 -4.01 4.43
C ALA A 421 21.04 -4.38 5.83
N LYS A 422 21.53 -5.61 6.02
CA LYS A 422 22.21 -6.02 7.26
C LYS A 422 23.55 -5.29 7.45
N GLY A 423 24.33 -5.13 6.37
CA GLY A 423 25.57 -4.37 6.37
C GLY A 423 25.35 -2.92 6.81
N GLU A 424 24.34 -2.27 6.27
CA GLU A 424 23.95 -0.90 6.61
C GLU A 424 23.49 -0.77 8.07
N ARG A 425 22.65 -1.69 8.57
CA ARG A 425 22.26 -1.73 9.98
C ARG A 425 23.45 -1.95 10.92
N ARG A 426 24.42 -2.78 10.51
CA ARG A 426 25.66 -3.01 11.27
C ARG A 426 26.49 -1.73 11.38
N LEU A 427 26.66 -0.98 10.30
CA LEU A 427 27.35 0.31 10.30
C LEU A 427 26.68 1.32 11.23
N GLN A 428 25.36 1.40 11.20
CA GLN A 428 24.62 2.23 12.15
C GLN A 428 24.81 1.77 13.60
N GLY A 429 24.81 0.47 13.86
CA GLY A 429 25.09 -0.08 15.20
C GLY A 429 26.50 0.19 15.68
N GLN A 430 27.49 0.27 14.79
CA GLN A 430 28.90 0.56 15.09
C GLN A 430 29.18 2.04 15.34
N ALA A 431 28.32 2.97 14.87
CA ALA A 431 28.46 4.40 15.15
C ALA A 431 28.30 4.68 16.65
N GLN A 432 29.40 5.00 17.34
CA GLN A 432 29.43 5.19 18.80
C GLN A 432 29.23 6.67 19.20
N THR A 433 29.56 7.59 18.32
CA THR A 433 29.46 9.03 18.56
C THR A 433 28.37 9.67 17.71
N PHE A 434 27.94 10.88 18.10
CA PHE A 434 27.01 11.67 17.30
C PHE A 434 27.63 12.08 15.95
N GLU A 435 28.92 12.32 15.95
CA GLU A 435 29.71 12.66 14.74
C GLU A 435 29.80 11.48 13.77
N ASP A 436 29.88 10.25 14.26
CA ASP A 436 29.79 9.03 13.43
C ASP A 436 28.42 8.94 12.76
N LEU A 437 27.35 9.29 13.49
CA LEU A 437 26.01 9.31 12.93
C LEU A 437 25.84 10.44 11.90
N LEU A 438 26.47 11.62 12.12
CA LEU A 438 26.49 12.69 11.12
C LEU A 438 27.26 12.29 9.86
N ALA A 439 28.39 11.62 10.01
CA ALA A 439 29.15 11.07 8.88
C ALA A 439 28.35 10.02 8.12
N LEU A 440 27.65 9.16 8.85
CA LEU A 440 26.79 8.15 8.27
C LEU A 440 25.54 8.78 7.60
N GLU A 441 24.97 9.83 8.20
CA GLU A 441 23.88 10.63 7.63
C GLU A 441 24.32 11.27 6.30
N LYS A 442 25.50 11.92 6.28
CA LYS A 442 26.08 12.52 5.05
C LYS A 442 26.35 11.46 3.99
N ARG A 443 26.95 10.33 4.37
CA ARG A 443 27.28 9.23 3.46
C ARG A 443 26.02 8.56 2.86
N ARG A 444 24.96 8.42 3.66
CA ARG A 444 23.67 7.84 3.26
C ARG A 444 22.74 8.87 2.63
N GLY A 445 23.08 10.17 2.78
CA GLY A 445 22.27 11.29 2.43
C GLY A 445 20.89 11.34 3.09
N ASN A 446 20.80 10.80 4.29
CA ASN A 446 19.58 10.89 5.08
C ASN A 446 19.16 12.34 5.34
N ALA A 447 17.86 12.57 5.52
CA ALA A 447 17.33 13.91 5.83
C ALA A 447 18.05 14.53 7.04
N ASN A 448 18.28 15.83 6.98
CA ASN A 448 18.80 16.60 8.11
C ASN A 448 17.96 16.30 9.36
N GLY A 449 18.65 15.86 10.44
CA GLY A 449 18.01 15.45 11.68
C GLY A 449 17.87 13.94 11.87
N TRP A 450 18.32 13.11 10.92
CA TRP A 450 18.34 11.65 11.11
C TRP A 450 19.33 11.25 12.22
N ALA A 451 20.54 11.84 12.23
CA ALA A 451 21.54 11.56 13.26
C ALA A 451 21.05 11.91 14.66
N GLU A 452 20.34 13.03 14.83
CA GLU A 452 19.73 13.44 16.10
C GLU A 452 18.68 12.44 16.56
N ARG A 453 17.80 12.01 15.67
CA ARG A 453 16.76 11.01 15.99
C ARG A 453 17.37 9.67 16.43
N VAL A 454 18.36 9.18 15.69
CA VAL A 454 19.05 7.93 16.03
C VAL A 454 19.80 8.08 17.36
N TRP A 455 20.44 9.23 17.60
CA TRP A 455 21.17 9.51 18.83
C TRP A 455 20.27 9.54 20.06
N THR A 456 19.16 10.28 19.99
CA THR A 456 18.18 10.39 21.08
C THR A 456 17.38 9.09 21.26
N GLY A 457 17.04 8.39 20.19
CA GLY A 457 16.39 7.08 20.23
C GLY A 457 17.24 5.98 20.93
N ARG A 458 18.56 6.19 21.05
CA ARG A 458 19.46 5.34 21.87
C ARG A 458 19.50 5.76 23.35
N GLY A 459 18.65 6.67 23.78
CA GLY A 459 18.61 7.19 25.16
C GLY A 459 19.68 8.24 25.47
N ASN A 460 20.37 8.78 24.47
CA ASN A 460 21.38 9.81 24.69
C ASN A 460 20.74 11.20 24.82
N ASN A 461 21.45 12.11 25.53
CA ASN A 461 20.98 13.48 25.69
C ASN A 461 20.93 14.23 24.35
N GLY A 462 19.78 14.83 24.04
CA GLY A 462 19.57 15.63 22.85
C GLY A 462 20.01 17.11 22.95
N TYR A 463 20.56 17.54 24.09
CA TYR A 463 20.96 18.93 24.28
C TYR A 463 22.22 19.29 23.46
N GLY A 464 22.20 20.45 22.80
CA GLY A 464 23.35 20.96 22.02
C GLY A 464 23.62 20.25 20.70
N LEU A 465 22.80 19.31 20.25
CA LEU A 465 23.04 18.55 19.00
C LEU A 465 23.06 19.44 17.75
N ARG A 466 22.23 20.49 17.71
CA ARG A 466 22.26 21.46 16.59
C ARG A 466 23.61 22.17 16.47
N GLU A 467 24.21 22.59 17.59
CA GLU A 467 25.52 23.23 17.59
C GLU A 467 26.62 22.28 17.16
N ARG A 468 26.56 21.01 17.63
CA ARG A 468 27.50 19.95 17.22
C ARG A 468 27.38 19.67 15.71
N ARG A 469 26.17 19.63 15.16
CA ARG A 469 25.93 19.48 13.72
C ARG A 469 26.56 20.63 12.93
N VAL A 470 26.31 21.87 13.32
CA VAL A 470 26.86 23.04 12.63
C VAL A 470 28.41 23.01 12.65
N LYS A 471 29.02 22.72 13.80
CA LYS A 471 30.49 22.58 13.92
C LYS A 471 31.01 21.47 13.02
N TRP A 472 30.36 20.32 13.00
CA TRP A 472 30.75 19.21 12.15
C TRP A 472 30.64 19.54 10.65
N GLN A 473 29.54 20.18 10.24
CA GLN A 473 29.34 20.61 8.85
C GLN A 473 30.38 21.65 8.39
N LEU A 474 30.80 22.56 9.28
CA LEU A 474 31.86 23.53 8.98
C LEU A 474 33.24 22.87 8.83
N ALA A 475 33.50 21.84 9.63
CA ALA A 475 34.76 21.09 9.61
C ALA A 475 34.87 20.07 8.45
N ASN A 476 33.74 19.70 7.81
CA ASN A 476 33.67 18.67 6.77
C ASN A 476 33.10 19.21 5.44
N LYS A 477 33.17 20.53 5.23
CA LYS A 477 32.99 21.17 3.92
C LYS A 477 34.27 20.96 3.09
#